data_9925c80fff9f5f4bfaf7e44dd570b877
#
_entry.id   9925c80fff9f5f4bfaf7e44dd570b877
#
_cell.length_a   1.000
_cell.length_b   1.000
_cell.length_c   1.000
_cell.angle_alpha   90.00
_cell.angle_beta   90.00
_cell.angle_gamma   90.00
#
_symmetry.space_group_name_H-M   'P 1'
#
loop_
_entity.id
_entity.type
_entity.pdbx_description
1 polymer ?
#
loop_
_entity_poly.entity_id
_entity_poly.type
_entity_poly.pdbx_seq_one_letter_code
_entity_poly.pdbx_strand_id
1 'polypeptide(L)'
;MIYNKVIDGVKFTLVCETWNTRNSWGHEVTLYKNNSFEVSRTKIRYYNRSWERYIYQNAILNVIFVAIERIKAAAKIAFKTLHNYKILTKKRAAEFTEFLAKDPDYRLYNELYKMF
;
A
#
# COMPACT_ATOMS: atom_id res chain seq x y z
N MET A 1 17.21 -1.98 -6.56
CA MET A 1 16.74 -3.32 -6.15
C MET A 1 15.28 -3.48 -6.55
N ILE A 2 14.95 -4.61 -7.14
CA ILE A 2 13.61 -4.86 -7.68
C ILE A 2 13.09 -6.18 -7.11
N TYR A 3 11.89 -6.15 -6.56
CA TYR A 3 11.17 -7.34 -6.11
C TYR A 3 9.96 -7.56 -6.99
N ASN A 4 9.79 -8.79 -7.47
CA ASN A 4 8.61 -9.18 -8.25
C ASN A 4 7.84 -10.26 -7.49
N LYS A 5 6.54 -10.09 -7.38
CA LYS A 5 5.62 -11.07 -6.78
C LYS A 5 4.42 -11.24 -7.69
N VAL A 6 3.95 -12.47 -7.83
CA VAL A 6 2.73 -12.77 -8.60
C VAL A 6 1.70 -13.36 -7.65
N ILE A 7 0.51 -12.77 -7.60
CA ILE A 7 -0.60 -13.21 -6.77
C ILE A 7 -1.84 -13.30 -7.65
N ASP A 8 -2.41 -14.51 -7.77
CA ASP A 8 -3.60 -14.76 -8.60
C ASP A 8 -3.44 -14.22 -10.04
N GLY A 9 -2.26 -14.42 -10.63
CA GLY A 9 -1.96 -13.98 -11.99
C GLY A 9 -1.64 -12.50 -12.14
N VAL A 10 -1.69 -11.72 -11.06
CA VAL A 10 -1.37 -10.29 -11.07
C VAL A 10 0.07 -10.10 -10.62
N LYS A 11 0.87 -9.44 -11.45
CA LYS A 11 2.27 -9.17 -11.15
C LYS A 11 2.40 -7.84 -10.41
N PHE A 12 3.07 -7.88 -9.26
CA PHE A 12 3.45 -6.70 -8.49
C PHE A 12 4.97 -6.53 -8.55
N THR A 13 5.40 -5.31 -8.78
CA THR A 13 6.83 -4.95 -8.82
C THR A 13 7.09 -3.82 -7.83
N LEU A 14 8.06 -4.04 -6.94
CA LEU A 14 8.53 -3.03 -6.00
C LEU A 14 9.91 -2.58 -6.46
N VAL A 15 10.02 -1.34 -6.88
CA VAL A 15 11.29 -0.73 -7.30
C VAL A 15 11.82 0.09 -6.15
N CYS A 16 12.99 -0.32 -5.63
CA CYS A 16 13.65 0.33 -4.51
C CYS A 16 14.88 1.08 -5.02
N GLU A 17 14.88 2.40 -4.88
CA GLU A 17 15.94 3.28 -5.32
C GLU A 17 16.51 4.05 -4.14
N THR A 18 17.81 4.32 -4.17
CA THR A 18 18.47 5.18 -3.21
C THR A 18 18.65 6.55 -3.83
N TRP A 19 18.30 7.59 -3.09
CA TRP A 19 18.55 8.96 -3.50
C TRP A 19 19.49 9.63 -2.52
N ASN A 20 20.22 10.62 -3.01
CA ASN A 20 21.23 11.29 -2.21
C ASN A 20 21.25 12.77 -2.56
N THR A 21 21.26 13.62 -1.54
CA THR A 21 21.46 15.06 -1.66
C THR A 21 22.65 15.48 -0.81
N ARG A 22 23.03 16.76 -0.87
CA ARG A 22 24.16 17.30 -0.11
C ARG A 22 24.03 17.06 1.41
N ASN A 23 22.82 17.17 1.96
CA ASN A 23 22.58 17.16 3.40
C ASN A 23 21.76 15.95 3.88
N SER A 24 21.25 15.12 2.98
CA SER A 24 20.41 14.00 3.34
C SER A 24 20.45 12.90 2.27
N TRP A 25 20.04 11.72 2.66
CA TRP A 25 19.93 10.57 1.78
C TRP A 25 18.70 9.76 2.16
N GLY A 26 18.31 8.84 1.32
CA GLY A 26 17.13 8.04 1.63
C GLY A 26 16.81 7.02 0.57
N HIS A 27 15.64 6.44 0.74
CA HIS A 27 15.10 5.45 -0.17
C HIS A 27 13.76 5.90 -0.74
N GLU A 28 13.52 5.52 -1.96
CA GLU A 28 12.23 5.68 -2.62
C GLU A 28 11.78 4.30 -3.08
N VAL A 29 10.58 3.90 -2.66
CA VAL A 29 9.99 2.63 -3.05
C VAL A 29 8.71 2.93 -3.82
N THR A 30 8.62 2.34 -5.01
CA THR A 30 7.46 2.48 -5.88
C THR A 30 6.84 1.11 -6.12
N LEU A 31 5.54 1.01 -5.92
CA LEU A 31 4.77 -0.20 -6.20
C LEU A 31 4.09 -0.07 -7.55
N TYR A 32 4.37 -1.02 -8.44
CA TYR A 32 3.73 -1.14 -9.75
C TYR A 32 2.87 -2.39 -9.83
N LYS A 33 1.78 -2.29 -10.57
CA LYS A 33 0.90 -3.41 -10.91
C LYS A 33 0.97 -3.63 -12.41
N ASN A 34 1.18 -4.88 -12.84
CA ASN A 34 1.24 -5.27 -14.24
C ASN A 34 2.25 -4.46 -15.06
N ASN A 35 3.42 -4.18 -14.49
CA ASN A 35 4.60 -3.53 -15.08
C ASN A 35 4.49 -2.02 -15.37
N SER A 36 3.28 -1.46 -15.50
CA SER A 36 3.14 -0.08 -15.98
C SER A 36 2.31 0.83 -15.08
N PHE A 37 1.44 0.27 -14.26
CA PHE A 37 0.56 1.07 -13.41
C PHE A 37 1.20 1.34 -12.06
N GLU A 38 1.58 2.59 -11.79
CA GLU A 38 2.09 3.02 -10.50
C GLU A 38 0.93 3.08 -9.49
N VAL A 39 0.97 2.20 -8.48
CA VAL A 39 -0.06 2.13 -7.44
C VAL A 39 0.20 3.15 -6.35
N SER A 40 1.43 3.17 -5.84
CA SER A 40 1.82 4.05 -4.74
C SER A 40 3.34 4.23 -4.72
N ARG A 41 3.78 5.30 -4.05
CA ARG A 41 5.18 5.65 -3.93
C ARG A 41 5.44 6.20 -2.54
N THR A 42 6.51 5.74 -1.91
CA THR A 42 6.97 6.24 -0.62
C THR A 42 8.40 6.71 -0.72
N LYS A 43 8.68 7.94 -0.29
CA LYS A 43 10.01 8.49 -0.22
C LYS A 43 10.37 8.76 1.24
N ILE A 44 11.45 8.13 1.71
CA ILE A 44 11.90 8.23 3.10
C ILE A 44 13.26 8.91 3.13
N ARG A 45 13.39 9.90 3.96
CA ARG A 45 14.62 10.68 4.17
C ARG A 45 15.29 10.24 5.46
N TYR A 46 16.62 10.09 5.42
CA TYR A 46 17.43 9.70 6.57
C TYR A 46 18.45 10.76 6.88
N TYR A 47 18.72 10.91 8.17
CA TYR A 47 19.78 11.74 8.69
C TYR A 47 20.92 10.90 9.31
N ASN A 48 20.71 9.59 9.49
CA ASN A 48 21.66 8.68 10.10
C ASN A 48 21.64 7.33 9.41
N ARG A 49 22.80 6.82 8.93
CA ARG A 49 22.93 5.58 8.19
C ARG A 49 22.80 4.30 9.03
N SER A 50 22.83 4.41 10.37
CA SER A 50 22.79 3.24 11.25
C SER A 50 21.48 2.43 11.17
N TRP A 51 20.43 3.03 10.62
CA TRP A 51 19.10 2.41 10.52
C TRP A 51 18.74 1.91 9.13
N GLU A 52 19.68 1.87 8.19
CA GLU A 52 19.43 1.60 6.77
C GLU A 52 18.68 0.27 6.52
N ARG A 53 19.06 -0.81 7.21
CA ARG A 53 18.46 -2.13 7.04
C ARG A 53 16.97 -2.20 7.40
N TYR A 54 16.64 -1.63 8.53
CA TYR A 54 15.26 -1.66 9.04
C TYR A 54 14.33 -0.80 8.23
N ILE A 55 14.86 0.23 7.67
CA ILE A 55 14.11 1.27 7.00
C ILE A 55 13.69 0.82 5.60
N TYR A 56 14.47 0.00 4.91
CA TYR A 56 14.08 -0.56 3.62
C TYR A 56 12.82 -1.40 3.74
N GLN A 57 12.78 -2.32 4.68
CA GLN A 57 11.62 -3.17 4.92
C GLN A 57 10.40 -2.31 5.30
N ASN A 58 10.60 -1.31 6.16
CA ASN A 58 9.53 -0.40 6.54
C ASN A 58 9.01 0.42 5.36
N ALA A 59 9.88 0.84 4.46
CA ALA A 59 9.48 1.57 3.26
C ALA A 59 8.63 0.70 2.33
N ILE A 60 9.00 -0.56 2.14
CA ILE A 60 8.24 -1.53 1.35
C ILE A 60 6.85 -1.76 1.97
N LEU A 61 6.80 -2.04 3.27
CA LEU A 61 5.52 -2.22 3.97
C LEU A 61 4.65 -0.97 3.91
N ASN A 62 5.26 0.19 4.03
CA ASN A 62 4.52 1.46 3.99
C ASN A 62 3.91 1.74 2.62
N VAL A 63 4.63 1.47 1.52
CA VAL A 63 4.08 1.70 0.18
C VAL A 63 2.90 0.78 -0.11
N ILE A 64 2.94 -0.46 0.38
CA ILE A 64 1.82 -1.40 0.27
C ILE A 64 0.66 -0.95 1.17
N PHE A 65 0.95 -0.53 2.39
CA PHE A 65 -0.05 -0.02 3.33
C PHE A 65 -0.79 1.19 2.77
N VAL A 66 -0.08 2.12 2.15
CA VAL A 66 -0.70 3.29 1.49
C VAL A 66 -1.67 2.84 0.39
N ALA A 67 -1.30 1.84 -0.40
CA ALA A 67 -2.19 1.29 -1.41
C ALA A 67 -3.46 0.71 -0.80
N ILE A 68 -3.35 -0.05 0.29
CA ILE A 68 -4.48 -0.62 1.04
C ILE A 68 -5.38 0.49 1.57
N GLU A 69 -4.81 1.52 2.20
CA GLU A 69 -5.57 2.62 2.79
C GLU A 69 -6.32 3.45 1.73
N ARG A 70 -5.75 3.61 0.54
CA ARG A 70 -6.44 4.27 -0.58
C ARG A 70 -7.67 3.51 -1.04
N ILE A 71 -7.60 2.18 -1.10
CA ILE A 71 -8.74 1.33 -1.44
C ILE A 71 -9.80 1.42 -0.35
N LYS A 72 -9.41 1.37 0.91
CA LYS A 72 -10.34 1.51 2.04
C LYS A 72 -11.06 2.85 2.00
N ALA A 73 -10.36 3.94 1.73
CA ALA A 73 -10.93 5.27 1.65
C ALA A 73 -11.97 5.37 0.51
N ALA A 74 -11.62 4.86 -0.68
CA ALA A 74 -12.53 4.85 -1.82
C ALA A 74 -13.76 3.97 -1.55
N ALA A 75 -13.56 2.79 -0.96
CA ALA A 75 -14.64 1.87 -0.60
C ALA A 75 -15.57 2.47 0.45
N LYS A 76 -15.01 3.21 1.41
CA LYS A 76 -15.80 3.89 2.46
C LYS A 76 -16.75 4.93 1.86
N ILE A 77 -16.29 5.71 0.89
CA ILE A 77 -17.12 6.69 0.18
C ILE A 77 -18.22 5.97 -0.60
N ALA A 78 -17.88 4.93 -1.36
CA ALA A 78 -18.84 4.16 -2.14
C ALA A 78 -19.90 3.50 -1.25
N PHE A 79 -19.49 2.90 -0.14
CA PHE A 79 -20.38 2.23 0.81
C PHE A 79 -21.32 3.23 1.47
N LYS A 80 -20.80 4.39 1.88
CA LYS A 80 -21.60 5.47 2.48
C LYS A 80 -22.68 5.97 1.50
N THR A 81 -22.30 6.13 0.24
CA THR A 81 -23.23 6.57 -0.80
C THR A 81 -24.32 5.52 -1.04
N LEU A 82 -23.93 4.24 -1.09
CA LEU A 82 -24.86 3.12 -1.32
C LEU A 82 -25.88 2.97 -0.20
N HIS A 83 -25.46 3.13 1.05
CA HIS A 83 -26.32 2.91 2.22
C HIS A 83 -26.88 4.20 2.85
N ASN A 84 -26.43 5.35 2.39
CA ASN A 84 -26.90 6.68 2.81
C ASN A 84 -27.03 6.85 4.33
N TYR A 85 -25.96 6.51 5.09
CA TYR A 85 -25.94 6.63 6.54
C TYR A 85 -25.17 7.89 6.98
N LYS A 86 -25.55 8.44 8.15
CA LYS A 86 -24.86 9.58 8.78
C LYS A 86 -23.88 9.13 9.87
N ILE A 87 -24.20 8.04 10.58
CA ILE A 87 -23.42 7.50 11.70
C ILE A 87 -23.09 6.05 11.41
N LEU A 88 -21.81 5.67 11.61
CA LEU A 88 -21.36 4.31 11.44
C LEU A 88 -21.73 3.47 12.68
N THR A 89 -22.81 2.70 12.57
CA THR A 89 -23.22 1.75 13.60
C THR A 89 -22.40 0.48 13.53
N LYS A 90 -22.46 -0.37 14.58
CA LYS A 90 -21.78 -1.68 14.57
C LYS A 90 -22.23 -2.55 13.41
N LYS A 91 -23.53 -2.54 13.10
CA LYS A 91 -24.09 -3.28 11.97
C LYS A 91 -23.50 -2.81 10.64
N ARG A 92 -23.46 -1.49 10.42
CA ARG A 92 -22.89 -0.91 9.20
C ARG A 92 -21.38 -1.15 9.09
N ALA A 93 -20.66 -1.14 10.22
CA ALA A 93 -19.23 -1.46 10.24
C ALA A 93 -18.97 -2.90 9.81
N ALA A 94 -19.78 -3.86 10.27
CA ALA A 94 -19.69 -5.26 9.86
C ALA A 94 -19.99 -5.43 8.37
N GLU A 95 -21.04 -4.78 7.88
CA GLU A 95 -21.40 -4.76 6.45
C GLU A 95 -20.28 -4.15 5.60
N PHE A 96 -19.66 -3.08 6.07
CA PHE A 96 -18.52 -2.46 5.40
C PHE A 96 -17.32 -3.40 5.32
N THR A 97 -17.02 -4.14 6.37
CA THR A 97 -15.94 -5.13 6.38
C THR A 97 -16.17 -6.20 5.30
N GLU A 98 -17.41 -6.69 5.16
CA GLU A 98 -17.77 -7.64 4.11
C GLU A 98 -17.67 -7.02 2.72
N PHE A 99 -18.13 -5.79 2.57
CA PHE A 99 -18.05 -5.04 1.31
C PHE A 99 -16.59 -4.88 0.86
N LEU A 100 -15.71 -4.51 1.79
CA LEU A 100 -14.29 -4.33 1.53
C LEU A 100 -13.61 -5.66 1.18
N ALA A 101 -13.98 -6.75 1.86
CA ALA A 101 -13.42 -8.08 1.61
C ALA A 101 -13.72 -8.61 0.20
N LYS A 102 -14.75 -8.11 -0.45
CA LYS A 102 -15.11 -8.48 -1.83
C LYS A 102 -14.30 -7.71 -2.88
N ASP A 103 -13.58 -6.67 -2.49
CA ASP A 103 -12.74 -5.92 -3.41
C ASP A 103 -11.49 -6.76 -3.74
N PRO A 104 -11.26 -7.10 -5.02
CA PRO A 104 -10.13 -7.95 -5.40
C PRO A 104 -8.78 -7.27 -5.17
N ASP A 105 -8.68 -5.96 -5.35
CA ASP A 105 -7.44 -5.23 -5.13
C ASP A 105 -7.09 -5.15 -3.64
N TYR A 106 -8.09 -4.93 -2.79
CA TYR A 106 -7.90 -4.96 -1.35
C TYR A 106 -7.31 -6.30 -0.88
N ARG A 107 -7.87 -7.40 -1.38
CA ARG A 107 -7.39 -8.74 -1.07
C ARG A 107 -5.95 -8.94 -1.56
N LEU A 108 -5.66 -8.57 -2.79
CA LEU A 108 -4.33 -8.74 -3.40
C LEU A 108 -3.25 -7.94 -2.65
N TYR A 109 -3.53 -6.70 -2.27
CA TYR A 109 -2.56 -5.89 -1.55
C TYR A 109 -2.33 -6.39 -0.12
N ASN A 110 -3.36 -6.92 0.55
CA ASN A 110 -3.19 -7.56 1.85
C ASN A 110 -2.33 -8.82 1.75
N GLU A 111 -2.52 -9.64 0.71
CA GLU A 111 -1.66 -10.79 0.44
C GLU A 111 -0.21 -10.36 0.19
N LEU A 112 -0.01 -9.31 -0.61
CA LEU A 112 1.32 -8.77 -0.87
C LEU A 112 2.00 -8.27 0.41
N TYR A 113 1.25 -7.58 1.27
CA TYR A 113 1.75 -7.07 2.54
C TYR A 113 2.28 -8.20 3.43
N LYS A 114 1.59 -9.33 3.47
CA LYS A 114 1.98 -10.50 4.27
C LYS A 114 3.26 -11.17 3.76
N MET A 115 3.66 -10.94 2.51
CA MET A 115 4.88 -11.52 1.93
C MET A 115 6.16 -10.78 2.36
N PHE A 116 6.03 -9.63 2.98
CA PHE A 116 7.12 -8.82 3.49
C PHE A 116 6.96 -8.60 4.99
#